data_9a4418d635346ae9534f3c3d87a3dca1
#
_entry.id   9a4418d635346ae9534f3c3d87a3dca1
#
_cell.length_a   1.000
_cell.length_b   1.000
_cell.length_c   1.000
_cell.angle_alpha   90.00
_cell.angle_beta   90.00
_cell.angle_gamma   90.00
#
_symmetry.space_group_name_H-M   'P 1'
#
loop_
_entity.id
_entity.type
_entity.pdbx_description
1 polymer ?
#
loop_
_entity_poly.entity_id
_entity_poly.type
_entity_poly.pdbx_seq_one_letter_code
_entity_poly.pdbx_strand_id
1 'polypeptide(L)'
;MSLVKPNLQTHFHVDFDWWKQNENDWHVHLRSLLCAEHREKLADMPNGTLIDYIDPETAEIRPMDGLQQVILAHCARQPEFVTGQTQLVEGVFRIFLSNGNSPLSSMELAERLSRPANTILITLSGPRVYKGIRPMLG
;
A
#
# COMPACT_ATOMS: atom_id res chain seq x y z
N MET A 1 22.17 -19.52 -12.97
CA MET A 1 21.29 -18.42 -12.54
C MET A 1 20.89 -18.65 -11.09
N SER A 2 21.21 -17.73 -10.23
CA SER A 2 20.82 -17.86 -8.84
C SER A 2 19.40 -17.31 -8.65
N LEU A 3 18.58 -18.11 -7.99
CA LEU A 3 17.23 -17.69 -7.62
C LEU A 3 17.26 -17.25 -6.17
N VAL A 4 17.08 -15.95 -5.95
CA VAL A 4 16.99 -15.43 -4.61
C VAL A 4 15.56 -15.62 -4.12
N LYS A 5 15.38 -16.38 -3.05
CA LYS A 5 14.08 -16.58 -2.44
C LYS A 5 13.86 -15.54 -1.34
N PRO A 6 12.67 -14.95 -1.27
CA PRO A 6 12.34 -14.09 -0.15
C PRO A 6 12.46 -14.82 1.19
N ASN A 7 12.91 -14.09 2.20
CA ASN A 7 12.98 -14.59 3.57
C ASN A 7 12.37 -13.57 4.52
N LEU A 8 12.42 -13.82 5.82
CA LEU A 8 11.77 -12.95 6.81
C LEU A 8 12.34 -11.52 6.83
N GLN A 9 13.55 -11.32 6.35
CA GLN A 9 14.20 -10.01 6.28
C GLN A 9 14.03 -9.33 4.91
N THR A 10 13.53 -10.04 3.91
CA THR A 10 13.28 -9.46 2.59
C THR A 10 12.22 -8.38 2.71
N HIS A 11 12.49 -7.22 2.12
CA HIS A 11 11.54 -6.12 2.11
C HIS A 11 10.57 -6.25 0.94
N PHE A 12 9.33 -5.87 1.19
CA PHE A 12 8.26 -5.82 0.18
C PHE A 12 7.82 -4.38 -0.01
N HIS A 13 7.19 -4.12 -1.12
CA HIS A 13 6.58 -2.82 -1.40
C HIS A 13 5.43 -3.03 -2.42
N VAL A 14 4.65 -1.97 -2.64
CA VAL A 14 3.65 -1.99 -3.71
C VAL A 14 4.33 -1.52 -5.00
N ASP A 15 4.23 -2.36 -6.04
CA ASP A 15 4.71 -2.01 -7.37
C ASP A 15 3.56 -1.32 -8.12
N PHE A 16 3.66 -0.02 -8.29
CA PHE A 16 2.61 0.76 -8.94
C PHE A 16 2.51 0.46 -10.44
N ASP A 17 3.56 -0.06 -11.06
CA ASP A 17 3.49 -0.46 -12.46
C ASP A 17 2.54 -1.64 -12.67
N TRP A 18 2.43 -2.52 -11.68
CA TRP A 18 1.44 -3.59 -11.70
C TRP A 18 0.03 -3.01 -11.78
N TRP A 19 -0.25 -1.94 -11.04
CA TRP A 19 -1.56 -1.29 -11.02
C TRP A 19 -1.84 -0.49 -12.30
N LYS A 20 -0.83 -0.01 -13.00
CA LYS A 20 -1.02 0.74 -14.25
C LYS A 20 -1.73 -0.08 -15.32
N GLN A 21 -1.59 -1.40 -15.28
CA GLN A 21 -2.27 -2.29 -16.20
C GLN A 21 -3.77 -2.41 -15.89
N ASN A 22 -4.19 -1.94 -14.70
CA ASN A 22 -5.57 -2.00 -14.23
C ASN A 22 -5.93 -0.67 -13.56
N GLU A 23 -5.78 0.44 -14.29
CA GLU A 23 -5.93 1.78 -13.74
C GLU A 23 -7.31 2.06 -13.16
N ASN A 24 -8.36 1.54 -13.80
CA ASN A 24 -9.72 1.69 -13.28
C ASN A 24 -9.86 0.98 -11.94
N ASP A 25 -9.32 -0.22 -11.82
CA ASP A 25 -9.37 -0.98 -10.57
C ASP A 25 -8.61 -0.27 -9.46
N TRP A 26 -7.49 0.36 -9.81
CA TRP A 26 -6.70 1.17 -8.88
C TRP A 26 -7.55 2.28 -8.26
N HIS A 27 -8.19 3.08 -9.10
CA HIS A 27 -8.99 4.20 -8.61
C HIS A 27 -10.24 3.76 -7.87
N VAL A 28 -10.91 2.70 -8.34
CA VAL A 28 -12.05 2.12 -7.62
C VAL A 28 -11.62 1.68 -6.23
N HIS A 29 -10.48 1.00 -6.15
CA HIS A 29 -9.98 0.52 -4.86
C HIS A 29 -9.62 1.67 -3.93
N LEU A 30 -8.90 2.68 -4.42
CA LEU A 30 -8.56 3.85 -3.62
C LEU A 30 -9.79 4.57 -3.08
N ARG A 31 -10.82 4.73 -3.92
CA ARG A 31 -12.06 5.38 -3.47
C ARG A 31 -12.76 4.59 -2.38
N SER A 32 -12.66 3.26 -2.43
CA SER A 32 -13.24 2.42 -1.38
C SER A 32 -12.54 2.58 -0.03
N LEU A 33 -11.30 3.08 -0.03
CA LEU A 33 -10.51 3.27 1.18
C LEU A 33 -10.64 4.66 1.79
N LEU A 34 -11.32 5.58 1.11
CA LEU A 34 -11.56 6.91 1.64
C LEU A 34 -12.47 6.85 2.86
N CYS A 35 -12.17 7.64 3.88
CA CYS A 35 -13.09 7.80 5.00
C CYS A 35 -14.35 8.54 4.54
N ALA A 36 -15.42 8.46 5.33
CA ALA A 36 -16.71 9.02 4.93
C ALA A 36 -16.63 10.50 4.55
N GLU A 37 -15.88 11.28 5.34
CA GLU A 37 -15.67 12.70 5.09
C GLU A 37 -15.05 12.97 3.71
N HIS A 38 -13.97 12.27 3.38
CA HIS A 38 -13.25 12.50 2.13
C HIS A 38 -13.92 11.81 0.93
N ARG A 39 -14.68 10.76 1.17
CA ARG A 39 -15.48 10.15 0.10
C ARG A 39 -16.47 11.15 -0.46
N GLU A 40 -17.09 11.94 0.41
CA GLU A 40 -18.01 12.98 0.00
C GLU A 40 -17.29 14.19 -0.64
N LYS A 41 -16.22 14.66 0.01
CA LYS A 41 -15.45 15.83 -0.46
C LYS A 41 -14.80 15.59 -1.83
N LEU A 42 -14.38 14.38 -2.12
CA LEU A 42 -13.64 14.05 -3.34
C LEU A 42 -14.50 13.35 -4.39
N ALA A 43 -15.82 13.30 -4.18
CA ALA A 43 -16.71 12.59 -5.10
C ALA A 43 -16.60 13.13 -6.53
N ASP A 44 -16.40 14.41 -6.71
CA ASP A 44 -16.33 15.06 -8.03
C ASP A 44 -14.91 15.23 -8.56
N MET A 45 -13.90 14.81 -7.81
CA MET A 45 -12.51 14.90 -8.26
C MET A 45 -12.25 13.83 -9.34
N PRO A 46 -11.78 14.24 -10.55
CA PRO A 46 -11.49 13.25 -11.58
C PRO A 46 -10.40 12.27 -11.15
N ASN A 47 -10.55 11.00 -11.54
CA ASN A 47 -9.52 9.99 -11.32
C ASN A 47 -8.24 10.40 -12.05
N GLY A 48 -7.10 10.14 -11.43
CA GLY A 48 -5.81 10.49 -12.02
C GLY A 48 -5.38 11.93 -11.80
N THR A 49 -6.15 12.72 -11.04
CA THR A 49 -5.73 14.08 -10.66
C THR A 49 -4.45 13.98 -9.85
N LEU A 50 -3.40 14.70 -10.29
CA LEU A 50 -2.12 14.73 -9.60
C LEU A 50 -2.00 15.97 -8.76
N ILE A 51 -1.43 15.81 -7.57
CA ILE A 51 -1.11 16.93 -6.68
C ILE A 51 0.36 16.82 -6.27
N ASP A 52 0.94 17.91 -5.83
CA ASP A 52 2.32 17.92 -5.37
C ASP A 52 2.39 17.33 -3.96
N TYR A 53 3.28 16.35 -3.81
CA TYR A 53 3.57 15.73 -2.53
C TYR A 53 5.00 16.06 -2.12
N ILE A 54 5.16 16.53 -0.89
CA ILE A 54 6.47 16.84 -0.32
C ILE A 54 6.88 15.71 0.58
N ASP A 55 7.99 15.02 0.21
CA ASP A 55 8.53 13.95 1.03
C ASP A 55 9.07 14.54 2.33
N PRO A 56 8.57 14.11 3.51
CA PRO A 56 9.01 14.68 4.78
C PRO A 56 10.46 14.37 5.14
N GLU A 57 11.07 13.33 4.55
CA GLU A 57 12.45 12.97 4.84
C GLU A 57 13.44 13.69 3.94
N THR A 58 13.12 13.82 2.65
CA THR A 58 14.05 14.38 1.66
C THR A 58 13.69 15.80 1.23
N ALA A 59 12.48 16.28 1.58
CA ALA A 59 11.91 17.55 1.13
C ALA A 59 11.74 17.62 -0.39
N GLU A 60 11.82 16.48 -1.07
CA GLU A 60 11.61 16.38 -2.50
C GLU A 60 10.13 16.56 -2.83
N ILE A 61 9.86 17.35 -3.87
CA ILE A 61 8.49 17.56 -4.35
C ILE A 61 8.28 16.68 -5.56
N ARG A 62 7.22 15.85 -5.52
CA ARG A 62 6.89 14.98 -6.65
C ARG A 62 5.37 14.90 -6.81
N PRO A 63 4.89 14.68 -8.04
CA PRO A 63 3.45 14.49 -8.24
C PRO A 63 2.99 13.16 -7.65
N MET A 64 1.83 13.17 -7.02
CA MET A 64 1.21 11.98 -6.46
C MET A 64 -0.28 11.99 -6.78
N ASP A 65 -0.86 10.81 -6.98
CA ASP A 65 -2.31 10.68 -7.16
C ASP A 65 -3.02 11.33 -5.97
N GLY A 66 -4.00 12.21 -6.27
CA GLY A 66 -4.69 12.97 -5.24
C GLY A 66 -5.45 12.10 -4.24
N LEU A 67 -6.04 11.00 -4.70
CA LEU A 67 -6.72 10.05 -3.79
C LEU A 67 -5.71 9.37 -2.87
N GLN A 68 -4.59 8.95 -3.42
CA GLN A 68 -3.53 8.31 -2.65
C GLN A 68 -2.98 9.25 -1.59
N GLN A 69 -2.76 10.51 -1.94
CA GLN A 69 -2.23 11.49 -1.00
C GLN A 69 -3.20 11.74 0.16
N VAL A 70 -4.50 11.86 -0.12
CA VAL A 70 -5.50 12.06 0.93
C VAL A 70 -5.58 10.85 1.84
N ILE A 71 -5.48 9.64 1.28
CA ILE A 71 -5.45 8.42 2.09
C ILE A 71 -4.24 8.45 3.01
N LEU A 72 -3.06 8.74 2.47
CA LEU A 72 -1.82 8.81 3.24
C LEU A 72 -1.91 9.84 4.37
N ALA A 73 -2.39 11.03 4.06
CA ALA A 73 -2.37 12.16 4.99
C ALA A 73 -3.49 12.12 6.02
N HIS A 74 -4.62 11.52 5.69
CA HIS A 74 -5.81 11.60 6.54
C HIS A 74 -6.51 10.26 6.78
N CYS A 75 -7.02 9.60 5.74
CA CYS A 75 -7.86 8.41 5.92
C CYS A 75 -7.11 7.26 6.60
N ALA A 76 -5.83 7.10 6.28
CA ALA A 76 -5.00 6.05 6.88
C ALA A 76 -4.65 6.32 8.35
N ARG A 77 -4.93 7.52 8.85
CA ARG A 77 -4.70 7.88 10.25
C ARG A 77 -5.86 7.47 11.14
N GLN A 78 -6.98 7.06 10.56
CA GLN A 78 -8.15 6.61 11.32
C GLN A 78 -7.89 5.20 11.88
N PRO A 79 -8.31 4.93 13.14
CA PRO A 79 -8.03 3.62 13.76
C PRO A 79 -8.70 2.45 13.04
N GLU A 80 -9.79 2.69 12.32
CA GLU A 80 -10.48 1.64 11.58
C GLU A 80 -9.85 1.31 10.23
N PHE A 81 -8.82 2.05 9.79
CA PHE A 81 -8.21 1.82 8.49
C PHE A 81 -7.58 0.42 8.36
N VAL A 82 -6.89 -0.03 9.40
CA VAL A 82 -6.37 -1.40 9.52
C VAL A 82 -6.72 -1.90 10.90
N THR A 83 -7.43 -3.02 10.99
CA THR A 83 -7.85 -3.62 12.25
C THR A 83 -7.46 -5.10 12.27
N GLY A 84 -7.64 -5.76 13.41
CA GLY A 84 -7.45 -7.19 13.53
C GLY A 84 -8.40 -8.01 12.66
N GLN A 85 -9.49 -7.40 12.19
CA GLN A 85 -10.47 -8.04 11.30
C GLN A 85 -10.14 -7.84 9.83
N THR A 86 -9.18 -6.97 9.48
CA THR A 86 -8.82 -6.72 8.10
C THR A 86 -8.16 -7.97 7.50
N GLN A 87 -8.57 -8.35 6.29
CA GLN A 87 -7.99 -9.47 5.58
C GLN A 87 -6.48 -9.25 5.39
N LEU A 88 -5.69 -10.32 5.44
CA LEU A 88 -4.23 -10.23 5.47
C LEU A 88 -3.64 -9.39 4.32
N VAL A 89 -3.94 -9.74 3.08
CA VAL A 89 -3.39 -9.03 1.91
C VAL A 89 -3.85 -7.59 1.88
N GLU A 90 -5.13 -7.34 2.18
CA GLU A 90 -5.67 -5.99 2.23
C GLU A 90 -5.00 -5.18 3.34
N GLY A 91 -4.77 -5.80 4.50
CA GLY A 91 -4.07 -5.14 5.61
C GLY A 91 -2.64 -4.74 5.24
N VAL A 92 -1.91 -5.62 4.57
CA VAL A 92 -0.56 -5.32 4.08
C VAL A 92 -0.59 -4.15 3.10
N PHE A 93 -1.51 -4.18 2.14
CA PHE A 93 -1.65 -3.11 1.16
C PHE A 93 -1.94 -1.77 1.83
N ARG A 94 -2.87 -1.74 2.79
CA ARG A 94 -3.22 -0.52 3.51
C ARG A 94 -2.07 0.03 4.33
N ILE A 95 -1.24 -0.84 4.91
CA ILE A 95 -0.03 -0.40 5.62
C ILE A 95 0.90 0.35 4.67
N PHE A 96 1.13 -0.19 3.47
CA PHE A 96 1.98 0.50 2.49
C PHE A 96 1.38 1.83 2.04
N LEU A 97 0.07 1.93 1.92
CA LEU A 97 -0.57 3.22 1.63
C LEU A 97 -0.39 4.20 2.79
N SER A 98 -0.37 3.71 4.02
CA SER A 98 -0.27 4.57 5.21
C SER A 98 1.15 5.05 5.49
N ASN A 99 2.17 4.35 4.96
CA ASN A 99 3.56 4.70 5.24
C ASN A 99 4.29 5.30 4.03
N GLY A 100 3.55 5.68 2.98
CA GLY A 100 4.16 6.24 1.78
C GLY A 100 4.88 5.22 0.92
N ASN A 101 4.50 3.96 1.03
CA ASN A 101 5.11 2.84 0.32
C ASN A 101 6.57 2.59 0.70
N SER A 102 6.94 2.91 1.94
CA SER A 102 8.27 2.56 2.45
C SER A 102 8.37 1.05 2.60
N PRO A 103 9.46 0.43 2.11
CA PRO A 103 9.60 -1.03 2.17
C PRO A 103 9.58 -1.59 3.59
N LEU A 104 8.90 -2.72 3.76
CA LEU A 104 8.82 -3.42 5.05
C LEU A 104 9.02 -4.92 4.83
N SER A 105 9.68 -5.55 5.82
CA SER A 105 9.84 -7.00 5.83
C SER A 105 8.60 -7.69 6.39
N SER A 106 8.53 -9.02 6.21
CA SER A 106 7.44 -9.81 6.78
C SER A 106 7.39 -9.69 8.31
N MET A 107 8.55 -9.58 8.95
CA MET A 107 8.60 -9.39 10.40
C MET A 107 8.04 -8.06 10.83
N GLU A 108 8.36 -6.99 10.10
CA GLU A 108 7.81 -5.67 10.40
C GLU A 108 6.31 -5.61 10.14
N LEU A 109 5.84 -6.25 9.06
CA LEU A 109 4.42 -6.34 8.79
C LEU A 109 3.68 -7.15 9.86
N ALA A 110 4.32 -8.23 10.34
CA ALA A 110 3.74 -9.06 11.39
C ALA A 110 3.48 -8.26 12.67
N GLU A 111 4.40 -7.40 13.05
CA GLU A 111 4.22 -6.55 14.22
C GLU A 111 3.02 -5.61 14.06
N ARG A 112 2.88 -5.03 12.88
CA ARG A 112 1.80 -4.06 12.61
C ARG A 112 0.43 -4.71 12.48
N LEU A 113 0.39 -5.94 11.97
CA LEU A 113 -0.87 -6.64 11.72
C LEU A 113 -1.26 -7.61 12.83
N SER A 114 -0.36 -7.87 13.77
CA SER A 114 -0.53 -8.92 14.79
C SER A 114 -0.83 -10.27 14.13
N ARG A 115 -0.07 -10.60 13.09
CA ARG A 115 -0.18 -11.85 12.33
C ARG A 115 1.17 -12.53 12.24
N PRO A 116 1.21 -13.87 12.09
CA PRO A 116 2.49 -14.59 12.01
C PRO A 116 3.30 -14.17 10.79
N ALA A 117 4.58 -13.87 11.00
CA ALA A 117 5.47 -13.43 9.92
C ALA A 117 5.63 -14.50 8.83
N ASN A 118 5.69 -15.78 9.20
CA ASN A 118 5.79 -16.86 8.21
C ASN A 118 4.57 -16.93 7.31
N THR A 119 3.38 -16.72 7.84
CA THR A 119 2.15 -16.68 7.04
C THR A 119 2.20 -15.54 6.03
N ILE A 120 2.64 -14.36 6.45
CA ILE A 120 2.80 -13.21 5.57
C ILE A 120 3.81 -13.53 4.47
N LEU A 121 4.97 -14.05 4.85
CA LEU A 121 6.03 -14.41 3.90
C LEU A 121 5.54 -15.41 2.84
N ILE A 122 4.91 -16.48 3.26
CA ILE A 122 4.40 -17.50 2.34
C ILE A 122 3.38 -16.90 1.37
N THR A 123 2.47 -16.08 1.89
CA THR A 123 1.43 -15.46 1.08
C THR A 123 2.02 -14.53 0.03
N LEU A 124 2.99 -13.68 0.41
CA LEU A 124 3.55 -12.66 -0.48
C LEU A 124 4.65 -13.19 -1.39
N SER A 125 5.21 -14.37 -1.10
CA SER A 125 6.32 -14.96 -1.87
C SER A 125 5.86 -15.98 -2.91
N GLY A 126 4.57 -16.26 -2.97
CA GLY A 126 4.02 -17.21 -3.93
C GLY A 126 4.09 -16.67 -5.36
N PRO A 127 3.72 -17.52 -6.34
CA PRO A 127 3.77 -17.11 -7.76
C PRO A 127 2.76 -16.03 -8.13
N ARG A 128 1.70 -15.91 -7.34
CA ARG A 128 0.66 -14.91 -7.59
C ARG A 128 1.01 -13.59 -6.92
N VAL A 129 0.91 -12.50 -7.68
CA VAL A 129 1.08 -11.16 -7.14
C VAL A 129 -0.26 -10.64 -6.64
N TYR A 130 -0.33 -10.28 -5.36
CA TYR A 130 -1.54 -9.73 -4.75
C TYR A 130 -1.42 -8.22 -4.64
N LYS A 131 -2.32 -7.50 -5.30
CA LYS A 131 -2.43 -6.03 -5.21
C LYS A 131 -1.10 -5.31 -5.48
N GLY A 132 -0.27 -5.89 -6.33
CA GLY A 132 1.01 -5.29 -6.70
C GLY A 132 2.10 -5.42 -5.64
N ILE A 133 1.86 -6.15 -4.56
CA ILE A 133 2.86 -6.33 -3.51
C ILE A 133 3.92 -7.32 -3.98
N ARG A 134 5.17 -6.85 -4.07
CA ARG A 134 6.28 -7.64 -4.57
C ARG A 134 7.51 -7.51 -3.66
N PRO A 135 8.35 -8.56 -3.60
CA PRO A 135 9.60 -8.46 -2.89
C PRO A 135 10.60 -7.60 -3.64
N MET A 136 11.42 -6.87 -2.88
CA MET A 136 12.55 -6.12 -3.42
C MET A 136 13.77 -7.04 -3.34
N LEU A 137 14.06 -7.74 -4.43
CA LEU A 137 15.17 -8.69 -4.53
C LEU A 137 16.33 -8.05 -5.29
N GLY A 138 17.46 -8.11 -4.71
CA GLY A 138 18.66 -7.65 -5.37
C GLY A 138 19.30 -6.52 -4.79
#